data_84b006774e8ea7f4fad54fab33a2d874
#
_entry.id   84b006774e8ea7f4fad54fab33a2d874
#
_cell.length_a   1.000
_cell.length_b   1.000
_cell.length_c   1.000
_cell.angle_alpha   90.00
_cell.angle_beta   90.00
_cell.angle_gamma   90.00
#
_symmetry.space_group_name_H-M   'P 1'
#
loop_
_entity.id
_entity.type
_entity.pdbx_description
1 polymer ?
#
loop_
_entity_poly.entity_id
_entity_poly.type
_entity_poly.pdbx_seq_one_letter_code
_entity_poly.pdbx_strand_id
1 'polypeptide(L)'
;MDLSRTIIPKSDQLNFEDVQSSSITAAIKSVRAGNSEQPVFIDLDGYDGRPYKPSKSMRRVLIGGWGNDGHSWVGKTLTLIGDSTVKFGGVAVGGIKVSAMSDINSDFSLMLTTSRGKRSEHRVKKLEVKPVKVEERTPDGLLAEFTKAASSAKTVVELDKIFKYAQHVLAAHHDQLEKATDIYGIRKAEMEEVPM
;
A
#
# COMPACT_ATOMS: atom_id res chain seq x y z
N MET A 1 -9.34 -22.32 9.54
CA MET A 1 -9.28 -21.14 10.42
C MET A 1 -7.96 -20.45 10.12
N ASP A 2 -7.98 -19.21 9.66
CA ASP A 2 -6.77 -18.43 9.39
C ASP A 2 -6.28 -17.76 10.68
N LEU A 3 -5.04 -18.05 11.10
CA LEU A 3 -4.43 -17.52 12.31
C LEU A 3 -3.53 -16.30 12.05
N SER A 4 -3.34 -15.89 10.80
CA SER A 4 -2.40 -14.83 10.43
C SER A 4 -2.61 -13.52 11.18
N ARG A 5 -3.88 -13.18 11.50
CA ARG A 5 -4.22 -11.98 12.28
C ARG A 5 -3.86 -12.07 13.76
N THR A 6 -3.63 -13.27 14.29
CA THR A 6 -3.36 -13.46 15.73
C THR A 6 -1.90 -13.18 16.09
N ILE A 7 -1.01 -13.17 15.11
CA ILE A 7 0.44 -12.98 15.28
C ILE A 7 0.91 -11.58 14.85
N ILE A 8 -0.01 -10.70 14.42
CA ILE A 8 0.36 -9.33 14.05
C ILE A 8 0.80 -8.57 15.31
N PRO A 9 2.04 -8.03 15.36
CA PRO A 9 2.50 -7.26 16.48
C PRO A 9 1.60 -6.04 16.74
N LYS A 10 1.31 -5.75 18.02
CA LYS A 10 0.63 -4.52 18.42
C LYS A 10 1.61 -3.34 18.34
N SER A 11 1.86 -2.86 17.16
CA SER A 11 2.83 -1.81 16.87
C SER A 11 2.29 -0.83 15.86
N ASP A 12 2.72 0.43 15.95
CA ASP A 12 2.43 1.51 15.02
C ASP A 12 3.36 1.52 13.78
N GLN A 13 4.09 0.42 13.56
CA GLN A 13 5.02 0.27 12.43
C GLN A 13 5.22 -1.20 12.06
N LEU A 14 5.77 -1.45 10.88
CA LEU A 14 6.32 -2.76 10.52
C LEU A 14 7.59 -3.05 11.32
N ASN A 15 7.66 -4.25 11.88
CA ASN A 15 8.78 -4.74 12.69
C ASN A 15 9.46 -5.95 12.04
N PHE A 16 10.56 -6.39 12.64
CA PHE A 16 11.29 -7.58 12.17
C PHE A 16 10.40 -8.82 12.14
N GLU A 17 9.52 -8.99 13.11
CA GLU A 17 8.61 -10.14 13.23
C GLU A 17 7.67 -10.26 12.03
N ASP A 18 7.28 -9.15 11.41
CA ASP A 18 6.40 -9.14 10.23
C ASP A 18 7.08 -9.74 8.98
N VAL A 19 8.40 -9.72 8.94
CA VAL A 19 9.23 -10.17 7.81
C VAL A 19 10.18 -11.32 8.17
N GLN A 20 10.09 -11.84 9.38
CA GLN A 20 10.98 -12.90 9.87
C GLN A 20 10.76 -14.22 9.13
N SER A 21 9.51 -14.58 8.90
CA SER A 21 9.12 -15.87 8.29
C SER A 21 8.84 -15.77 6.80
N SER A 22 8.46 -14.58 6.32
CA SER A 22 8.11 -14.35 4.91
C SER A 22 8.42 -12.92 4.50
N SER A 23 8.79 -12.72 3.25
CA SER A 23 9.00 -11.37 2.71
C SER A 23 7.66 -10.65 2.49
N ILE A 24 7.68 -9.34 2.61
CA ILE A 24 6.59 -8.44 2.24
C ILE A 24 6.93 -7.79 0.90
N THR A 25 6.11 -7.98 -0.11
CA THR A 25 6.19 -7.23 -1.37
C THR A 25 4.94 -6.37 -1.49
N ALA A 26 5.11 -5.05 -1.53
CA ALA A 26 4.00 -4.11 -1.54
C ALA A 26 4.35 -2.83 -2.32
N ALA A 27 3.33 -2.20 -2.89
CA ALA A 27 3.46 -0.88 -3.51
C ALA A 27 3.47 0.23 -2.42
N ILE A 28 4.18 1.31 -2.71
CA ILE A 28 4.21 2.49 -1.86
C ILE A 28 2.95 3.32 -2.08
N LYS A 29 2.16 3.47 -1.04
CA LYS A 29 0.94 4.28 -1.02
C LYS A 29 1.23 5.75 -0.77
N SER A 30 2.13 6.03 0.17
CA SER A 30 2.59 7.39 0.47
C SER A 30 3.97 7.39 1.13
N VAL A 31 4.67 8.53 1.02
CA VAL A 31 5.91 8.79 1.74
C VAL A 31 5.73 10.07 2.54
N ARG A 32 5.97 9.99 3.85
CA ARG A 32 5.75 11.11 4.78
C ARG A 32 7.00 11.45 5.56
N ALA A 33 7.17 12.73 5.86
CA ALA A 33 8.17 13.17 6.82
C ALA A 33 7.81 12.66 8.23
N GLY A 34 8.80 12.18 8.94
CA GLY A 34 8.70 11.74 10.32
C GLY A 34 9.35 12.72 11.28
N ASN A 35 10.00 12.21 12.32
CA ASN A 35 10.72 12.97 13.35
C ASN A 35 12.24 12.83 13.19
N SER A 36 13.00 13.43 14.12
CA SER A 36 14.49 13.40 14.10
C SER A 36 15.08 11.98 14.15
N GLU A 37 14.44 11.05 14.86
CA GLU A 37 14.90 9.66 15.00
C GLU A 37 14.46 8.81 13.80
N GLN A 38 13.23 8.98 13.35
CA GLN A 38 12.61 8.28 12.24
C GLN A 38 12.13 9.29 11.18
N PRO A 39 13.03 9.83 10.34
CA PRO A 39 12.74 10.96 9.47
C PRO A 39 11.86 10.63 8.26
N VAL A 40 11.62 9.36 7.98
CA VAL A 40 10.82 8.92 6.81
C VAL A 40 9.88 7.80 7.22
N PHE A 41 8.61 7.97 6.89
CA PHE A 41 7.56 6.96 7.00
C PHE A 41 7.08 6.60 5.60
N ILE A 42 7.04 5.32 5.29
CA ILE A 42 6.58 4.78 4.02
C ILE A 42 5.35 3.93 4.28
N ASP A 43 4.19 4.41 3.87
CA ASP A 43 2.95 3.67 3.95
C ASP A 43 2.88 2.70 2.76
N LEU A 44 2.58 1.44 3.04
CA LEU A 44 2.54 0.35 2.06
C LEU A 44 1.11 -0.14 1.87
N ASP A 45 0.76 -0.51 0.66
CA ASP A 45 -0.54 -1.13 0.37
C ASP A 45 -0.70 -2.43 1.15
N GLY A 46 -1.86 -2.60 1.79
CA GLY A 46 -2.18 -3.74 2.64
C GLY A 46 -1.66 -3.65 4.08
N TYR A 47 -0.95 -2.57 4.46
CA TYR A 47 -0.37 -2.37 5.79
C TYR A 47 -0.81 -1.05 6.42
N ASP A 48 -2.09 -0.69 6.27
CA ASP A 48 -2.65 0.56 6.78
C ASP A 48 -2.42 0.73 8.29
N GLY A 49 -1.94 1.91 8.68
CA GLY A 49 -1.62 2.26 10.07
C GLY A 49 -0.27 1.72 10.58
N ARG A 50 0.44 0.94 9.78
CA ARG A 50 1.75 0.35 10.14
C ARG A 50 2.82 0.65 9.07
N PRO A 51 3.31 1.90 8.97
CA PRO A 51 4.31 2.28 7.98
C PRO A 51 5.63 1.53 8.16
N TYR A 52 6.33 1.34 7.06
CA TYR A 52 7.74 1.00 7.06
C TYR A 52 8.56 2.24 7.42
N LYS A 53 9.38 2.14 8.48
CA LYS A 53 10.29 3.20 8.91
C LYS A 53 11.73 2.77 8.58
N PRO A 54 12.27 3.17 7.41
CA PRO A 54 13.56 2.68 6.93
C PRO A 54 14.72 3.19 7.78
N SER A 55 15.64 2.30 8.15
CA SER A 55 16.90 2.66 8.76
C SER A 55 17.74 3.57 7.84
N LYS A 56 18.76 4.27 8.38
CA LYS A 56 19.64 5.12 7.57
C LYS A 56 20.28 4.36 6.40
N SER A 57 20.64 3.09 6.59
CA SER A 57 21.19 2.25 5.53
C SER A 57 20.15 1.96 4.45
N MET A 58 18.92 1.66 4.85
CA MET A 58 17.84 1.39 3.89
C MET A 58 17.39 2.66 3.16
N ARG A 59 17.41 3.83 3.78
CA ARG A 59 17.19 5.10 3.06
C ARG A 59 18.23 5.33 1.96
N ARG A 60 19.50 4.96 2.21
CA ARG A 60 20.55 5.02 1.16
C ARG A 60 20.26 4.06 0.00
N VAL A 61 19.73 2.88 0.29
CA VAL A 61 19.31 1.91 -0.73
C VAL A 61 18.18 2.48 -1.59
N LEU A 62 17.13 3.01 -0.95
CA LEU A 62 15.98 3.59 -1.64
C LEU A 62 16.40 4.78 -2.53
N ILE A 63 17.24 5.68 -1.99
CA ILE A 63 17.80 6.81 -2.75
C ILE A 63 18.66 6.32 -3.91
N GLY A 64 19.48 5.28 -3.70
CA GLY A 64 20.33 4.70 -4.73
C GLY A 64 19.55 4.11 -5.90
N GLY A 65 18.38 3.55 -5.66
CA GLY A 65 17.53 2.98 -6.70
C GLY A 65 16.56 3.98 -7.34
N TRP A 66 15.97 4.87 -6.55
CA TRP A 66 14.86 5.74 -7.00
C TRP A 66 15.15 7.24 -6.96
N GLY A 67 16.32 7.65 -6.50
CA GLY A 67 16.65 9.06 -6.31
C GLY A 67 16.15 9.62 -4.97
N ASN A 68 16.45 10.89 -4.71
CA ASN A 68 16.27 11.54 -3.42
C ASN A 68 14.90 12.18 -3.19
N ASP A 69 14.03 12.19 -4.19
CA ASP A 69 12.66 12.67 -4.06
C ASP A 69 11.72 11.53 -3.63
N GLY A 70 11.35 11.49 -2.34
CA GLY A 70 10.44 10.48 -1.79
C GLY A 70 9.04 10.50 -2.39
N HIS A 71 8.56 11.63 -2.92
CA HIS A 71 7.26 11.69 -3.57
C HIS A 71 7.23 10.90 -4.88
N SER A 72 8.35 10.84 -5.59
CA SER A 72 8.50 10.05 -6.82
C SER A 72 8.51 8.52 -6.57
N TRP A 73 8.55 8.09 -5.30
CA TRP A 73 8.53 6.66 -4.94
C TRP A 73 7.10 6.10 -4.85
N VAL A 74 6.08 6.96 -4.78
CA VAL A 74 4.67 6.53 -4.71
C VAL A 74 4.30 5.73 -5.95
N GLY A 75 3.61 4.61 -5.75
CA GLY A 75 3.25 3.64 -6.80
C GLY A 75 4.33 2.61 -7.13
N LYS A 76 5.59 2.85 -6.76
CA LYS A 76 6.67 1.86 -6.95
C LYS A 76 6.57 0.76 -5.90
N THR A 77 7.07 -0.42 -6.24
CA THR A 77 6.97 -1.62 -5.39
C THR A 77 8.34 -1.99 -4.83
N LEU A 78 8.36 -2.42 -3.59
CA LEU A 78 9.56 -2.94 -2.94
C LEU A 78 9.29 -4.28 -2.25
N THR A 79 10.35 -5.06 -2.05
CA THR A 79 10.31 -6.27 -1.25
C THR A 79 11.14 -6.08 0.02
N LEU A 80 10.50 -6.29 1.17
CA LEU A 80 11.11 -6.24 2.50
C LEU A 80 11.39 -7.66 2.99
N ILE A 81 12.56 -7.86 3.58
CA ILE A 81 12.99 -9.12 4.21
C ILE A 81 13.52 -8.88 5.62
N GLY A 82 13.44 -9.88 6.47
CA GLY A 82 14.05 -9.89 7.79
C GLY A 82 15.55 -10.21 7.73
N ASP A 83 16.34 -9.50 8.53
CA ASP A 83 17.73 -9.83 8.80
C ASP A 83 17.95 -9.96 10.31
N SER A 84 18.09 -11.19 10.80
CA SER A 84 18.29 -11.49 12.22
C SER A 84 19.64 -11.01 12.76
N THR A 85 20.60 -10.68 11.89
CA THR A 85 21.95 -10.25 12.29
C THR A 85 22.01 -8.77 12.68
N VAL A 86 20.95 -8.00 12.44
CA VAL A 86 20.88 -6.58 12.79
C VAL A 86 20.91 -6.44 14.31
N LYS A 87 21.83 -5.59 14.80
CA LYS A 87 22.05 -5.34 16.23
C LYS A 87 21.66 -3.93 16.62
N PHE A 88 21.12 -3.81 17.83
CA PHE A 88 20.93 -2.54 18.51
C PHE A 88 21.52 -2.64 19.94
N GLY A 89 22.36 -1.71 20.33
CA GLY A 89 23.04 -1.76 21.62
C GLY A 89 23.89 -3.03 21.85
N GLY A 90 24.37 -3.67 20.78
CA GLY A 90 25.13 -4.94 20.86
C GLY A 90 24.26 -6.21 20.82
N VAL A 91 22.97 -6.12 21.05
CA VAL A 91 22.02 -7.23 21.04
C VAL A 91 21.45 -7.43 19.63
N ALA A 92 21.36 -8.67 19.17
CA ALA A 92 20.72 -9.03 17.90
C ALA A 92 19.20 -8.91 18.07
N VAL A 93 18.63 -7.82 17.52
CA VAL A 93 17.18 -7.54 17.59
C VAL A 93 16.46 -7.81 16.28
N GLY A 94 17.22 -8.13 15.24
CA GLY A 94 16.69 -8.22 13.89
C GLY A 94 16.40 -6.84 13.26
N GLY A 95 16.16 -6.84 11.97
CA GLY A 95 15.82 -5.62 11.24
C GLY A 95 15.22 -5.91 9.89
N ILE A 96 14.65 -4.88 9.29
CA ILE A 96 14.01 -4.96 7.97
C ILE A 96 14.98 -4.43 6.92
N LYS A 97 15.17 -5.19 5.85
CA LYS A 97 15.98 -4.82 4.69
C LYS A 97 15.16 -4.82 3.40
N VAL A 98 15.49 -3.91 2.49
CA VAL A 98 14.97 -3.89 1.12
C VAL A 98 15.80 -4.86 0.29
N SER A 99 15.19 -5.90 -0.26
CA SER A 99 15.85 -6.93 -1.08
C SER A 99 15.60 -6.79 -2.57
N ALA A 100 14.49 -6.17 -2.96
CA ALA A 100 14.16 -5.91 -4.35
C ALA A 100 13.37 -4.61 -4.51
N MET A 101 13.48 -3.98 -5.68
CA MET A 101 12.84 -2.72 -6.01
C MET A 101 12.36 -2.74 -7.46
N SER A 102 11.13 -2.26 -7.71
CA SER A 102 10.65 -2.00 -9.08
C SER A 102 11.28 -0.75 -9.67
N ASP A 103 11.07 -0.51 -10.95
CA ASP A 103 11.45 0.74 -11.64
C ASP A 103 12.94 1.12 -11.46
N ILE A 104 13.79 0.12 -11.37
CA ILE A 104 15.25 0.26 -11.46
C ILE A 104 15.74 -0.40 -12.76
N ASN A 105 16.85 0.08 -13.31
CA ASN A 105 17.35 -0.41 -14.60
C ASN A 105 17.83 -1.86 -14.52
N SER A 106 18.56 -2.20 -13.46
CA SER A 106 19.14 -3.53 -13.21
C SER A 106 19.36 -3.75 -11.72
N ASP A 107 19.74 -4.97 -11.34
CA ASP A 107 20.23 -5.26 -10.01
C ASP A 107 21.40 -4.31 -9.67
N PHE A 108 21.48 -3.88 -8.42
CA PHE A 108 22.61 -3.08 -7.95
C PHE A 108 23.00 -3.50 -6.54
N SER A 109 24.20 -3.06 -6.14
CA SER A 109 24.68 -3.28 -4.76
C SER A 109 25.30 -2.01 -4.19
N LEU A 110 25.21 -1.89 -2.86
CA LEU A 110 25.79 -0.82 -2.10
C LEU A 110 26.61 -1.36 -0.94
N MET A 111 27.78 -0.75 -0.69
CA MET A 111 28.57 -1.03 0.49
C MET A 111 27.98 -0.28 1.69
N LEU A 112 27.24 -0.99 2.54
CA LEU A 112 26.60 -0.43 3.72
C LEU A 112 27.45 -0.67 4.98
N THR A 113 27.49 0.32 5.86
CA THR A 113 28.12 0.18 7.18
C THR A 113 27.22 -0.67 8.08
N THR A 114 27.71 -1.82 8.51
CA THR A 114 27.00 -2.74 9.42
C THR A 114 27.38 -2.51 10.88
N SER A 115 28.62 -2.12 11.15
CA SER A 115 29.09 -1.69 12.46
C SER A 115 30.29 -0.75 12.29
N ARG A 116 30.78 -0.18 13.39
CA ARG A 116 31.95 0.72 13.34
C ARG A 116 33.13 0.02 12.66
N GLY A 117 33.60 0.58 11.53
CA GLY A 117 34.70 0.03 10.74
C GLY A 117 34.39 -1.18 9.86
N LYS A 118 33.16 -1.72 9.88
CA LYS A 118 32.77 -2.84 9.02
C LYS A 118 31.72 -2.40 7.99
N ARG A 119 32.00 -2.75 6.73
CA ARG A 119 31.06 -2.59 5.62
C ARG A 119 30.76 -3.97 5.03
N SER A 120 29.54 -4.16 4.58
CA SER A 120 29.14 -5.33 3.82
C SER A 120 28.37 -4.90 2.58
N GLU A 121 28.49 -5.70 1.54
CA GLU A 121 27.72 -5.53 0.34
C GLU A 121 26.24 -5.85 0.64
N HIS A 122 25.36 -4.98 0.20
CA HIS A 122 23.93 -5.19 0.21
C HIS A 122 23.43 -5.16 -1.23
N ARG A 123 22.91 -6.29 -1.69
CA ARG A 123 22.42 -6.44 -3.06
C ARG A 123 20.92 -6.22 -3.09
N VAL A 124 20.46 -5.47 -4.09
CA VAL A 124 19.05 -5.21 -4.40
C VAL A 124 18.76 -5.74 -5.78
N LYS A 125 17.76 -6.58 -5.89
CA LYS A 125 17.32 -7.16 -7.16
C LYS A 125 16.30 -6.24 -7.83
N LYS A 126 16.33 -6.24 -9.16
CA LYS A 126 15.24 -5.66 -9.93
C LYS A 126 13.98 -6.50 -9.71
N LEU A 127 12.91 -5.88 -9.24
CA LEU A 127 11.61 -6.51 -9.12
C LEU A 127 10.85 -6.30 -10.43
N GLU A 128 10.65 -7.37 -11.17
CA GLU A 128 9.72 -7.35 -12.28
C GLU A 128 8.31 -7.43 -11.70
N VAL A 129 7.72 -6.28 -11.45
CA VAL A 129 6.29 -6.19 -11.19
C VAL A 129 5.63 -6.45 -12.54
N LYS A 130 5.00 -7.62 -12.71
CA LYS A 130 3.96 -7.71 -13.75
C LYS A 130 3.04 -6.53 -13.42
N PRO A 131 2.80 -5.61 -14.37
CA PRO A 131 1.84 -4.57 -14.08
C PRO A 131 0.60 -5.32 -13.59
N VAL A 132 0.25 -5.14 -12.33
CA VAL A 132 -1.14 -5.29 -11.95
C VAL A 132 -1.77 -4.34 -12.96
N LYS A 133 -2.50 -4.88 -13.95
CA LYS A 133 -3.46 -4.09 -14.66
C LYS A 133 -4.24 -3.44 -13.53
N VAL A 134 -3.91 -2.20 -13.22
CA VAL A 134 -4.92 -1.26 -12.78
C VAL A 134 -5.85 -1.36 -13.98
N GLU A 135 -6.91 -2.16 -13.86
CA GLU A 135 -8.01 -2.02 -14.77
C GLU A 135 -8.28 -0.54 -14.67
N GLU A 136 -7.92 0.19 -15.71
CA GLU A 136 -8.39 1.56 -15.86
C GLU A 136 -9.83 1.40 -15.52
N ARG A 137 -10.27 2.02 -14.42
CA ARG A 137 -11.67 1.91 -13.98
C ARG A 137 -12.46 2.47 -15.12
N THR A 138 -12.80 1.59 -16.06
CA THR A 138 -13.59 1.97 -17.22
C THR A 138 -14.89 2.53 -16.70
N PRO A 139 -15.47 3.53 -17.34
CA PRO A 139 -16.75 4.09 -16.94
C PRO A 139 -17.80 3.01 -16.70
N ASP A 140 -17.79 1.94 -17.51
CA ASP A 140 -18.66 0.78 -17.37
C ASP A 140 -18.32 -0.06 -16.12
N GLY A 141 -17.04 -0.19 -15.78
CA GLY A 141 -16.58 -0.82 -14.54
C GLY A 141 -17.03 -0.07 -13.30
N LEU A 142 -16.92 1.27 -13.30
CA LEU A 142 -17.42 2.13 -12.24
C LEU A 142 -18.96 2.04 -12.08
N LEU A 143 -19.68 1.97 -13.18
CA LEU A 143 -21.12 1.75 -13.17
C LEU A 143 -21.48 0.37 -12.59
N ALA A 144 -20.74 -0.68 -12.94
CA ALA A 144 -20.96 -2.02 -12.41
C ALA A 144 -20.68 -2.10 -10.89
N GLU A 145 -19.59 -1.45 -10.42
CA GLU A 145 -19.30 -1.32 -8.99
C GLU A 145 -20.44 -0.60 -8.24
N PHE A 146 -20.90 0.52 -8.81
CA PHE A 146 -22.04 1.26 -8.25
C PHE A 146 -23.30 0.39 -8.18
N THR A 147 -23.66 -0.29 -9.26
CA THR A 147 -24.85 -1.16 -9.35
C THR A 147 -24.82 -2.24 -8.27
N LYS A 148 -23.66 -2.89 -8.10
CA LYS A 148 -23.45 -3.90 -7.06
C LYS A 148 -23.60 -3.31 -5.66
N ALA A 149 -22.99 -2.16 -5.40
CA ALA A 149 -23.07 -1.50 -4.10
C ALA A 149 -24.50 -1.02 -3.79
N ALA A 150 -25.22 -0.44 -4.77
CA ALA A 150 -26.59 0.01 -4.63
C ALA A 150 -27.54 -1.16 -4.34
N SER A 151 -27.34 -2.32 -4.98
CA SER A 151 -28.13 -3.53 -4.72
C SER A 151 -27.90 -4.09 -3.31
N SER A 152 -26.74 -3.86 -2.71
CA SER A 152 -26.37 -4.34 -1.38
C SER A 152 -26.74 -3.36 -0.26
N ALA A 153 -27.11 -2.11 -0.59
CA ALA A 153 -27.50 -1.10 0.38
C ALA A 153 -28.77 -1.51 1.13
N LYS A 154 -28.74 -1.33 2.46
CA LYS A 154 -29.86 -1.72 3.35
C LYS A 154 -30.73 -0.53 3.77
N THR A 155 -30.23 0.69 3.60
CA THR A 155 -30.93 1.94 3.97
C THR A 155 -30.80 2.99 2.89
N VAL A 156 -31.78 3.88 2.79
CA VAL A 156 -31.76 5.03 1.86
C VAL A 156 -30.53 5.93 2.12
N VAL A 157 -30.13 6.11 3.38
CA VAL A 157 -28.95 6.91 3.75
C VAL A 157 -27.65 6.28 3.21
N GLU A 158 -27.56 4.98 3.22
CA GLU A 158 -26.40 4.24 2.66
C GLU A 158 -26.39 4.36 1.14
N LEU A 159 -27.53 4.21 0.49
CA LEU A 159 -27.72 4.38 -0.95
C LEU A 159 -27.33 5.79 -1.40
N ASP A 160 -27.76 6.83 -0.66
CA ASP A 160 -27.41 8.22 -0.95
C ASP A 160 -25.89 8.48 -0.92
N LYS A 161 -25.17 7.87 0.04
CA LYS A 161 -23.71 7.99 0.12
C LYS A 161 -23.01 7.34 -1.07
N ILE A 162 -23.48 6.14 -1.45
CA ILE A 162 -22.95 5.39 -2.60
C ILE A 162 -23.19 6.16 -3.89
N PHE A 163 -24.38 6.74 -4.04
CA PHE A 163 -24.73 7.54 -5.22
C PHE A 163 -23.93 8.83 -5.34
N LYS A 164 -23.70 9.57 -4.24
CA LYS A 164 -22.82 10.75 -4.23
C LYS A 164 -21.41 10.43 -4.70
N TYR A 165 -20.87 9.29 -4.30
CA TYR A 165 -19.58 8.84 -4.78
C TYR A 165 -19.62 8.54 -6.28
N ALA A 166 -20.64 7.83 -6.77
CA ALA A 166 -20.83 7.53 -8.19
C ALA A 166 -20.94 8.82 -9.03
N GLN A 167 -21.68 9.82 -8.57
CA GLN A 167 -21.78 11.13 -9.22
C GLN A 167 -20.41 11.79 -9.38
N HIS A 168 -19.56 11.71 -8.36
CA HIS A 168 -18.22 12.30 -8.42
C HIS A 168 -17.30 11.58 -9.41
N VAL A 169 -17.26 10.25 -9.38
CA VAL A 169 -16.33 9.47 -10.23
C VAL A 169 -16.82 9.33 -11.68
N LEU A 170 -18.12 9.45 -11.93
CA LEU A 170 -18.73 9.40 -13.26
C LEU A 170 -19.01 10.78 -13.85
N ALA A 171 -18.61 11.87 -13.18
CA ALA A 171 -18.92 13.24 -13.61
C ALA A 171 -18.50 13.57 -15.07
N ALA A 172 -17.42 12.95 -15.56
CA ALA A 172 -16.92 13.10 -16.92
C ALA A 172 -17.58 12.12 -17.94
N HIS A 173 -18.46 11.23 -17.50
CA HIS A 173 -19.04 10.14 -18.30
C HIS A 173 -20.56 10.16 -18.24
N HIS A 174 -21.14 11.02 -19.09
CA HIS A 174 -22.57 11.37 -19.07
C HIS A 174 -23.49 10.15 -19.16
N ASP A 175 -23.22 9.22 -20.09
CA ASP A 175 -24.06 8.03 -20.34
C ASP A 175 -24.10 7.09 -19.11
N GLN A 176 -22.96 6.90 -18.44
CA GLN A 176 -22.86 6.06 -17.26
C GLN A 176 -23.47 6.76 -16.04
N LEU A 177 -23.35 8.07 -15.95
CA LEU A 177 -23.96 8.86 -14.88
C LEU A 177 -25.49 8.82 -14.98
N GLU A 178 -26.05 8.91 -16.19
CA GLU A 178 -27.49 8.78 -16.43
C GLU A 178 -28.00 7.42 -15.98
N LYS A 179 -27.34 6.34 -16.41
CA LYS A 179 -27.66 4.98 -15.98
C LYS A 179 -27.56 4.79 -14.46
N ALA A 180 -26.55 5.37 -13.82
CA ALA A 180 -26.41 5.34 -12.37
C ALA A 180 -27.56 6.08 -11.66
N THR A 181 -28.03 7.17 -12.25
CA THR A 181 -29.17 7.94 -11.73
C THR A 181 -30.47 7.16 -11.81
N ASP A 182 -30.69 6.45 -12.92
CA ASP A 182 -31.87 5.58 -13.10
C ASP A 182 -31.87 4.43 -12.08
N ILE A 183 -30.73 3.75 -11.91
CA ILE A 183 -30.54 2.66 -10.94
C ILE A 183 -30.80 3.17 -9.51
N TYR A 184 -30.27 4.35 -9.17
CA TYR A 184 -30.50 4.97 -7.87
C TYR A 184 -31.99 5.26 -7.64
N GLY A 185 -32.68 5.84 -8.64
CA GLY A 185 -34.12 6.14 -8.55
C GLY A 185 -34.97 4.90 -8.32
N ILE A 186 -34.74 3.84 -9.10
CA ILE A 186 -35.43 2.55 -8.97
C ILE A 186 -35.21 1.97 -7.57
N ARG A 187 -33.95 1.90 -7.14
CA ARG A 187 -33.59 1.28 -5.84
C ARG A 187 -34.13 2.05 -4.65
N LYS A 188 -34.16 3.37 -4.75
CA LYS A 188 -34.74 4.25 -3.73
C LYS A 188 -36.25 4.04 -3.59
N ALA A 189 -36.98 3.98 -4.71
CA ALA A 189 -38.43 3.69 -4.73
C ALA A 189 -38.73 2.32 -4.09
N GLU A 190 -37.97 1.28 -4.45
CA GLU A 190 -38.11 -0.06 -3.84
C GLU A 190 -37.93 -0.03 -2.30
N MET A 191 -37.00 0.80 -1.79
CA MET A 191 -36.77 0.89 -0.35
C MET A 191 -37.81 1.73 0.39
N GLU A 192 -38.47 2.67 -0.30
CA GLU A 192 -39.56 3.48 0.26
C GLU A 192 -40.95 2.76 0.20
N GLU A 193 -41.12 1.81 -0.73
CA GLU A 193 -42.34 1.06 -0.89
C GLU A 193 -42.50 -0.16 0.04
N VAL A 194 -41.44 -0.58 0.77
CA VAL A 194 -41.51 -1.68 1.75
C VAL A 194 -41.87 -1.10 3.12
N PRO A 195 -43.15 -1.11 3.53
CA PRO A 195 -43.53 -0.79 4.89
C PRO A 195 -43.02 -1.89 5.82
N MET A 196 -42.39 -1.47 6.92
CA MET A 196 -42.03 -2.40 8.03
C MET A 196 -43.29 -3.08 8.61
#